data_d7700e26aa378d24943624a2e353d358
#
_entry.id   d7700e26aa378d24943624a2e353d358
#
_cell.length_a   1.000
_cell.length_b   1.000
_cell.length_c   1.000
_cell.angle_alpha   90.00
_cell.angle_beta   90.00
_cell.angle_gamma   90.00
#
_symmetry.space_group_name_H-M   'P 1'
#
loop_
_entity.id
_entity.type
_entity.pdbx_description
1 polymer ?
#
loop_
_entity_poly.entity_id
_entity_poly.type
_entity_poly.pdbx_seq_one_letter_code
_entity_poly.pdbx_strand_id
1 'polypeptide(L)'
;IDHASSLADAIAFVNTLDDEELSYRWGGTQPWKGLNHAFNLDQTDTLYFLSDGEPSTNRHGGRWNNSDEDDTINYYSKLNSNRSTSLKVNTISLGLQSTWMESLSTKTSGNYLQIDKDYISAQSN
;
A
#
# COMPACT_ATOMS: atom_id res chain seq x y z
N ILE A 1 16.59 3.15 11.75
CA ILE A 1 15.39 3.99 11.81
C ILE A 1 14.38 3.32 12.73
N ASP A 2 13.86 4.06 13.66
CA ASP A 2 12.83 3.60 14.58
C ASP A 2 11.54 3.29 13.81
N HIS A 3 10.96 2.14 14.06
CA HIS A 3 9.71 1.69 13.43
C HIS A 3 8.57 2.68 13.66
N ALA A 4 8.44 3.20 14.89
CA ALA A 4 7.40 4.15 15.23
C ALA A 4 7.57 5.47 14.48
N SER A 5 8.82 5.93 14.31
CA SER A 5 9.13 7.14 13.56
C SER A 5 8.75 6.98 12.08
N SER A 6 9.09 5.84 11.48
CA SER A 6 8.76 5.58 10.08
C SER A 6 7.26 5.55 9.81
N LEU A 7 6.48 4.97 10.72
CA LEU A 7 5.03 4.96 10.58
C LEU A 7 4.44 6.36 10.78
N ALA A 8 4.94 7.11 11.76
CA ALA A 8 4.51 8.49 12.00
C ALA A 8 4.81 9.38 10.79
N ASP A 9 5.99 9.21 10.19
CA ASP A 9 6.38 9.95 9.00
C ASP A 9 5.47 9.62 7.80
N ALA A 10 5.10 8.34 7.64
CA ALA A 10 4.19 7.91 6.58
C ALA A 10 2.80 8.53 6.78
N ILE A 11 2.29 8.54 8.01
CA ILE A 11 0.99 9.15 8.32
C ILE A 11 1.03 10.65 8.07
N ALA A 12 2.11 11.32 8.48
CA ALA A 12 2.28 12.75 8.23
C ALA A 12 2.31 13.06 6.74
N PHE A 13 2.99 12.22 5.95
CA PHE A 13 3.01 12.37 4.49
C PHE A 13 1.62 12.23 3.89
N VAL A 14 0.85 11.23 4.32
CA VAL A 14 -0.53 11.05 3.85
C VAL A 14 -1.39 12.26 4.19
N ASN A 15 -1.22 12.83 5.39
CA ASN A 15 -1.95 14.02 5.79
C ASN A 15 -1.64 15.22 4.90
N THR A 16 -0.41 15.31 4.37
CA THR A 16 -0.07 16.36 3.41
C THR A 16 -0.72 16.15 2.05
N LEU A 17 -1.08 14.91 1.70
CA LEU A 17 -1.76 14.59 0.45
C LEU A 17 -3.24 15.01 0.47
N ASP A 18 -3.79 15.31 1.63
CA ASP A 18 -5.14 15.87 1.77
C ASP A 18 -5.19 17.36 1.41
N ASP A 19 -4.05 17.98 1.11
CA ASP A 19 -4.01 19.34 0.62
C ASP A 19 -4.79 19.43 -0.71
N GLU A 20 -5.69 20.40 -0.80
CA GLU A 20 -6.54 20.62 -1.96
C GLU A 20 -5.74 20.67 -3.27
N GLU A 21 -4.59 21.30 -3.24
CA GLU A 21 -3.73 21.43 -4.41
C GLU A 21 -3.19 20.09 -4.89
N LEU A 22 -2.89 19.20 -3.96
CA LEU A 22 -2.38 17.87 -4.29
C LEU A 22 -3.51 16.92 -4.68
N SER A 23 -4.65 16.96 -3.97
CA SER A 23 -5.78 16.08 -4.28
C SER A 23 -6.32 16.31 -5.67
N TYR A 24 -6.23 17.54 -6.17
CA TYR A 24 -6.66 17.90 -7.53
C TYR A 24 -5.86 17.18 -8.61
N ARG A 25 -4.61 16.85 -8.34
CA ARG A 25 -3.71 16.15 -9.28
C ARG A 25 -3.85 14.64 -9.24
N TRP A 26 -4.53 14.12 -8.25
CA TRP A 26 -4.61 12.66 -8.04
C TRP A 26 -5.90 12.11 -8.63
N GLY A 27 -5.88 11.87 -9.95
CA GLY A 27 -6.97 11.20 -10.63
C GLY A 27 -6.80 9.69 -10.57
N GLY A 28 -7.43 9.05 -9.59
CA GLY A 28 -7.38 7.60 -9.45
C GLY A 28 -6.13 7.06 -8.76
N THR A 29 -6.20 5.81 -8.36
CA THR A 29 -5.13 5.14 -7.61
C THR A 29 -4.28 4.29 -8.55
N GLN A 30 -3.01 4.63 -8.66
CA GLN A 30 -2.04 3.90 -9.49
C GLN A 30 -0.75 3.70 -8.69
N PRO A 31 -0.68 2.65 -7.85
CA PRO A 31 0.44 2.48 -6.94
C PRO A 31 1.69 1.85 -7.56
N TRP A 32 1.65 1.51 -8.84
CA TRP A 32 2.63 0.61 -9.46
C TRP A 32 4.05 1.17 -9.46
N LYS A 33 4.22 2.47 -9.73
CA LYS A 33 5.55 3.08 -9.72
C LYS A 33 6.20 3.00 -8.34
N GLY A 34 5.44 3.33 -7.31
CA GLY A 34 5.93 3.27 -5.93
C GLY A 34 6.26 1.86 -5.49
N LEU A 35 5.36 0.92 -5.77
CA LEU A 35 5.59 -0.48 -5.41
C LEU A 35 6.79 -1.05 -6.15
N ASN A 36 6.89 -0.84 -7.46
CA ASN A 36 8.02 -1.33 -8.25
C ASN A 36 9.33 -0.74 -7.74
N HIS A 37 9.33 0.54 -7.40
CA HIS A 37 10.52 1.17 -6.84
C HIS A 37 10.94 0.53 -5.51
N ALA A 38 9.99 0.31 -4.61
CA ALA A 38 10.26 -0.31 -3.32
C ALA A 38 10.82 -1.72 -3.46
N PHE A 39 10.22 -2.54 -4.33
CA PHE A 39 10.69 -3.90 -4.56
C PHE A 39 12.06 -3.96 -5.24
N ASN A 40 12.49 -2.88 -5.89
CA ASN A 40 13.80 -2.81 -6.53
C ASN A 40 14.88 -2.19 -5.63
N LEU A 41 14.54 -1.73 -4.44
CA LEU A 41 15.50 -1.20 -3.48
C LEU A 41 16.04 -2.35 -2.61
N ASP A 42 17.23 -2.81 -2.91
CA ASP A 42 17.82 -4.00 -2.26
C ASP A 42 17.99 -3.86 -0.76
N GLN A 43 18.16 -2.65 -0.27
CA GLN A 43 18.41 -2.39 1.15
C GLN A 43 17.12 -2.20 1.97
N THR A 44 15.97 -2.15 1.31
CA THR A 44 14.69 -1.98 1.97
C THR A 44 14.16 -3.34 2.40
N ASP A 45 13.77 -3.49 3.66
CA ASP A 45 13.18 -4.73 4.17
C ASP A 45 11.72 -4.57 4.60
N THR A 46 11.25 -3.34 4.74
CA THR A 46 9.88 -3.07 5.18
C THR A 46 9.31 -1.89 4.40
N LEU A 47 8.09 -2.05 3.92
CA LEU A 47 7.35 -1.01 3.21
C LEU A 47 6.01 -0.79 3.91
N TYR A 48 5.66 0.46 4.15
CA TYR A 48 4.31 0.84 4.57
C TYR A 48 3.59 1.40 3.36
N PHE A 49 2.53 0.72 2.96
CA PHE A 49 1.74 1.08 1.79
C PHE A 49 0.35 1.53 2.24
N LEU A 50 0.03 2.79 1.95
CA LEU A 50 -1.24 3.40 2.35
C LEU A 50 -2.04 3.75 1.09
N SER A 51 -3.32 3.36 1.08
CA SER A 51 -4.21 3.64 -0.04
C SER A 51 -5.66 3.67 0.45
N ASP A 52 -6.51 4.32 -0.32
CA ASP A 52 -7.95 4.38 -0.03
C ASP A 52 -8.72 3.17 -0.60
N GLY A 53 -8.05 2.19 -1.19
CA GLY A 53 -8.70 0.96 -1.64
C GLY A 53 -8.14 0.38 -2.92
N GLU A 54 -9.05 -0.02 -3.81
CA GLU A 54 -8.70 -0.69 -5.05
C GLU A 54 -8.00 0.25 -6.03
N PRO A 55 -7.04 -0.25 -6.80
CA PRO A 55 -6.43 0.57 -7.85
C PRO A 55 -7.45 0.93 -8.94
N SER A 56 -7.22 2.03 -9.63
CA SER A 56 -8.03 2.41 -10.79
C SER A 56 -7.60 1.65 -12.03
N THR A 57 -6.31 1.37 -12.15
CA THR A 57 -5.76 0.65 -13.30
C THR A 57 -4.95 -0.54 -12.82
N ASN A 58 -4.82 -1.53 -13.71
CA ASN A 58 -3.90 -2.63 -13.47
C ASN A 58 -2.45 -2.22 -13.83
N ARG A 59 -1.50 -3.13 -13.62
CA ARG A 59 -0.07 -2.87 -13.87
C ARG A 59 0.24 -2.57 -15.34
N HIS A 60 -0.66 -2.93 -16.24
CA HIS A 60 -0.48 -2.76 -17.68
C HIS A 60 -1.19 -1.53 -18.24
N GLY A 61 -1.85 -0.75 -17.36
CA GLY A 61 -2.55 0.47 -17.74
C GLY A 61 -4.00 0.28 -18.12
N GLY A 62 -4.52 -0.94 -18.09
CA GLY A 62 -5.92 -1.24 -18.30
C GLY A 62 -6.74 -1.01 -17.02
N ARG A 63 -8.06 -1.05 -17.16
CA ARG A 63 -8.95 -0.89 -16.01
C ARG A 63 -8.79 -2.08 -15.04
N TRP A 64 -8.72 -1.78 -13.75
CA TRP A 64 -8.64 -2.81 -12.70
C TRP A 64 -9.92 -3.65 -12.68
N ASN A 65 -9.75 -4.97 -12.56
CA ASN A 65 -10.86 -5.91 -12.37
C ASN A 65 -10.43 -7.04 -11.41
N ASN A 66 -11.37 -7.91 -11.05
CA ASN A 66 -11.13 -8.93 -10.03
C ASN A 66 -10.00 -9.92 -10.40
N SER A 67 -9.81 -10.20 -11.69
CA SER A 67 -8.74 -11.11 -12.11
C SER A 67 -7.35 -10.48 -11.98
N ASP A 68 -7.27 -9.16 -11.92
CA ASP A 68 -5.99 -8.47 -11.76
C ASP A 68 -5.40 -8.63 -10.37
N GLU A 69 -6.23 -8.91 -9.35
CA GLU A 69 -5.74 -9.08 -7.99
C GLU A 69 -4.74 -10.25 -7.91
N ASP A 70 -5.14 -11.43 -8.34
CA ASP A 70 -4.27 -12.61 -8.28
C ASP A 70 -3.02 -12.43 -9.13
N ASP A 71 -3.17 -11.87 -10.33
CA ASP A 71 -2.04 -11.60 -11.22
C ASP A 71 -1.04 -10.66 -10.55
N THR A 72 -1.53 -9.61 -9.93
CA THR A 72 -0.69 -8.62 -9.26
C THR A 72 0.03 -9.20 -8.05
N ILE A 73 -0.69 -9.94 -7.22
CA ILE A 73 -0.10 -10.57 -6.03
C ILE A 73 0.97 -11.57 -6.43
N ASN A 74 0.72 -12.37 -7.45
CA ASN A 74 1.70 -13.33 -7.96
C ASN A 74 2.95 -12.62 -8.49
N TYR A 75 2.77 -11.50 -9.18
CA TYR A 75 3.88 -10.71 -9.71
C TYR A 75 4.79 -10.21 -8.58
N TYR A 76 4.22 -9.58 -7.55
CA TYR A 76 5.03 -9.05 -6.44
C TYR A 76 5.60 -10.14 -5.56
N SER A 77 4.90 -11.27 -5.41
CA SER A 77 5.45 -12.43 -4.69
C SER A 77 6.70 -12.97 -5.39
N LYS A 78 6.67 -13.02 -6.72
CA LYS A 78 7.80 -13.48 -7.51
C LYS A 78 8.97 -12.50 -7.43
N LEU A 79 8.70 -11.20 -7.53
CA LEU A 79 9.74 -10.18 -7.34
C LEU A 79 10.38 -10.33 -5.97
N ASN A 80 9.57 -10.54 -4.94
CA ASN A 80 10.05 -10.67 -3.58
C ASN A 80 10.93 -11.90 -3.38
N SER A 81 10.56 -13.02 -4.00
CA SER A 81 11.34 -14.26 -3.89
C SER A 81 12.71 -14.14 -4.55
N ASN A 82 12.88 -13.22 -5.48
CA ASN A 82 14.15 -12.99 -6.17
C ASN A 82 15.05 -11.98 -5.45
N ARG A 83 14.57 -11.38 -4.36
CA ARG A 83 15.35 -10.42 -3.57
C ARG A 83 16.30 -11.17 -2.63
N SER A 84 17.46 -10.59 -2.36
CA SER A 84 18.39 -11.12 -1.36
C SER A 84 17.82 -11.04 0.06
N THR A 85 17.02 -10.01 0.33
CA THR A 85 16.28 -9.87 1.59
C THR A 85 14.81 -9.66 1.25
N SER A 86 13.93 -10.46 1.84
CA SER A 86 12.49 -10.34 1.60
C SER A 86 11.97 -8.99 2.06
N LEU A 87 11.11 -8.37 1.24
CA LEU A 87 10.42 -7.14 1.58
C LEU A 87 9.11 -7.50 2.28
N LYS A 88 8.91 -6.96 3.47
CA LYS A 88 7.65 -7.07 4.20
C LYS A 88 6.81 -5.85 3.87
N VAL A 89 5.58 -6.05 3.38
CA VAL A 89 4.68 -4.95 3.05
C VAL A 89 3.56 -4.90 4.09
N ASN A 90 3.54 -3.83 4.86
CA ASN A 90 2.44 -3.51 5.76
C ASN A 90 1.49 -2.58 5.03
N THR A 91 0.24 -3.00 4.89
CA THR A 91 -0.75 -2.23 4.13
C THR A 91 -1.76 -1.59 5.07
N ILE A 92 -2.11 -0.33 4.76
CA ILE A 92 -3.08 0.43 5.53
C ILE A 92 -4.14 0.94 4.55
N SER A 93 -5.36 0.43 4.70
CA SER A 93 -6.49 0.86 3.88
C SER A 93 -7.25 1.97 4.59
N LEU A 94 -7.40 3.09 3.91
CA LEU A 94 -8.04 4.29 4.46
C LEU A 94 -9.49 4.35 3.98
N GLY A 95 -10.40 3.94 4.84
CA GLY A 95 -11.84 4.03 4.60
C GLY A 95 -12.51 2.70 4.31
N LEU A 96 -12.09 1.98 3.29
CA LEU A 96 -12.75 0.74 2.87
C LEU A 96 -11.82 -0.45 3.01
N GLN A 97 -12.44 -1.61 3.22
CA GLN A 97 -11.70 -2.86 3.18
C GLN A 97 -11.17 -3.11 1.77
N SER A 98 -9.94 -3.58 1.67
CA SER A 98 -9.32 -3.86 0.40
C SER A 98 -8.69 -5.25 0.42
N THR A 99 -9.27 -6.17 -0.35
CA THR A 99 -8.81 -7.55 -0.40
C THR A 99 -7.43 -7.67 -1.04
N TRP A 100 -7.13 -6.84 -2.04
CA TRP A 100 -5.82 -6.89 -2.68
C TRP A 100 -4.70 -6.38 -1.75
N MET A 101 -4.99 -5.36 -0.94
CA MET A 101 -4.03 -4.87 0.05
C MET A 101 -3.79 -5.89 1.15
N GLU A 102 -4.84 -6.56 1.60
CA GLU A 102 -4.74 -7.64 2.58
C GLU A 102 -3.91 -8.80 2.02
N SER A 103 -4.17 -9.19 0.77
CA SER A 103 -3.41 -10.26 0.11
C SER A 103 -1.94 -9.90 -0.06
N LEU A 104 -1.65 -8.66 -0.43
CA LEU A 104 -0.28 -8.20 -0.59
C LEU A 104 0.49 -8.28 0.73
N SER A 105 -0.11 -7.82 1.82
CA SER A 105 0.51 -7.91 3.14
C SER A 105 0.70 -9.35 3.57
N THR A 106 -0.30 -10.20 3.40
CA THR A 106 -0.23 -11.62 3.77
C THR A 106 0.89 -12.33 3.02
N LYS A 107 0.99 -12.10 1.71
CA LYS A 107 2.00 -12.76 0.87
C LYS A 107 3.42 -12.30 1.17
N THR A 108 3.59 -11.15 1.78
CA THR A 108 4.91 -10.62 2.14
C THR A 108 5.17 -10.70 3.64
N SER A 109 4.36 -11.44 4.38
CA SER A 109 4.46 -11.59 5.84
C SER A 109 4.32 -10.29 6.60
N GLY A 110 3.62 -9.32 6.01
CA GLY A 110 3.29 -8.05 6.64
C GLY A 110 1.94 -8.08 7.33
N ASN A 111 1.50 -6.92 7.75
CA ASN A 111 0.22 -6.74 8.43
C ASN A 111 -0.70 -5.84 7.63
N TYR A 112 -2.00 -6.14 7.69
CA TYR A 112 -3.04 -5.32 7.08
C TYR A 112 -3.81 -4.59 8.16
N LEU A 113 -4.05 -3.30 7.97
CA LEU A 113 -4.85 -2.48 8.87
C LEU A 113 -5.85 -1.68 8.04
N GLN A 114 -7.11 -1.71 8.47
CA GLN A 114 -8.15 -0.86 7.90
C GLN A 114 -8.43 0.28 8.88
N ILE A 115 -8.33 1.52 8.40
CA ILE A 115 -8.65 2.71 9.19
C ILE A 115 -9.92 3.32 8.62
N ASP A 116 -11.02 3.23 9.37
CA ASP A 116 -12.30 3.79 8.99
C ASP A 116 -12.83 4.69 10.11
N LYS A 117 -14.05 5.16 9.96
CA LYS A 117 -14.68 6.04 10.97
C LYS A 117 -14.77 5.37 12.34
N ASP A 118 -15.10 4.08 12.36
CA ASP A 118 -15.24 3.33 13.60
C ASP A 118 -13.91 3.17 14.31
N TYR A 119 -12.85 2.91 13.56
CA TYR A 119 -11.50 2.84 14.11
C TYR A 119 -11.08 4.18 14.73
N ILE A 120 -11.32 5.28 14.03
CA ILE A 120 -10.97 6.61 14.52
C ILE A 120 -11.77 6.94 15.79
N SER A 121 -13.06 6.63 15.82
CA SER A 121 -13.90 6.86 16.98
C SER A 121 -13.43 6.06 18.21
N ALA A 122 -13.00 4.81 18.00
CA ALA A 122 -12.48 3.96 19.07
C ALA A 122 -11.17 4.51 19.64
N GLN A 123 -10.34 5.14 18.83
CA GLN A 123 -9.08 5.73 19.27
C GLN A 123 -9.26 7.09 19.96
N SER A 124 -10.39 7.76 19.74
CA SER A 124 -10.65 9.11 20.26
C SER A 124 -11.07 9.14 21.71
N ASN A 125 -11.36 8.00 22.31
CA ASN A 125 -11.84 7.91 23.70
C ASN A 125 -10.71 7.77 24.71
#